data_3035c0b9eff52567bf80170e00714d07
#
_entry.id   3035c0b9eff52567bf80170e00714d07
#
_cell.length_a   1.000
_cell.length_b   1.000
_cell.length_c   1.000
_cell.angle_alpha   90.00
_cell.angle_beta   90.00
_cell.angle_gamma   90.00
#
_symmetry.space_group_name_H-M   'P 1'
#
loop_
_entity.id
_entity.type
_entity.pdbx_description
1 polymer ?
#
loop_
_entity_poly.entity_id
_entity_poly.type
_entity_poly.pdbx_seq_one_letter_code
_entity_poly.pdbx_strand_id
1 'polypeptide(L)'
;MLALAVENLTKRYPGGTAPAVDAISFEVARGATVGLLGGNGAGKTTTIAMVLGLLLPSAGRITALGHDMGRDRFAALARMNFSSPYVALPQRLSVRENLTVYAHLYDVANPARRIAELAEELDLGELLARPAGQLSAGQKTRVALAKSLINRPELLLLDEPTASLDPDSGDMVRTWLERYRSQSGCALLLASHNMAEVERLCDQVLMMKRGRIVDHGAPAELIARYGRDDMEEVFLDIARGRVQEPV
;
A
#
# COMPACT_ATOMS: atom_id res chain seq x y z
N MET A 1 -13.99 -14.07 0.34
CA MET A 1 -13.27 -14.12 -0.98
C MET A 1 -11.98 -13.32 -0.86
N LEU A 2 -10.90 -13.82 -1.46
CA LEU A 2 -9.61 -13.13 -1.43
C LEU A 2 -9.53 -12.01 -2.47
N ALA A 3 -8.90 -10.89 -2.11
CA ALA A 3 -8.50 -9.84 -3.03
C ALA A 3 -7.07 -10.07 -3.54
N LEU A 4 -6.20 -10.66 -2.71
CA LEU A 4 -4.83 -11.00 -3.07
C LEU A 4 -4.45 -12.33 -2.42
N ALA A 5 -3.80 -13.21 -3.17
CA ALA A 5 -3.11 -14.39 -2.67
C ALA A 5 -1.68 -14.41 -3.23
N VAL A 6 -0.72 -14.62 -2.34
CA VAL A 6 0.71 -14.70 -2.64
C VAL A 6 1.22 -16.04 -2.14
N GLU A 7 1.83 -16.83 -3.02
CA GLU A 7 2.24 -18.21 -2.74
C GLU A 7 3.73 -18.41 -3.04
N ASN A 8 4.53 -18.72 -2.03
CA ASN A 8 5.97 -19.01 -2.12
C ASN A 8 6.75 -17.97 -2.96
N LEU A 9 6.37 -16.70 -2.83
CA LEU A 9 6.90 -15.62 -3.65
C LEU A 9 8.38 -15.39 -3.34
N THR A 10 9.19 -15.45 -4.39
CA THR A 10 10.64 -15.29 -4.27
C THR A 10 11.17 -14.30 -5.29
N LYS A 11 12.09 -13.43 -4.87
CA LYS A 11 12.85 -12.56 -5.76
C LYS A 11 14.33 -12.62 -5.47
N ARG A 12 15.11 -13.00 -6.49
CA ARG A 12 16.58 -12.93 -6.51
C ARG A 12 17.00 -11.92 -7.57
N TYR A 13 17.87 -11.00 -7.19
CA TYR A 13 18.49 -10.09 -8.15
C TYR A 13 19.82 -10.66 -8.65
N PRO A 14 20.20 -10.43 -9.92
CA PRO A 14 21.51 -10.84 -10.42
C PRO A 14 22.63 -10.27 -9.56
N GLY A 15 23.62 -11.12 -9.21
CA GLY A 15 24.75 -10.72 -8.36
C GLY A 15 24.45 -10.62 -6.85
N GLY A 16 23.19 -10.78 -6.43
CA GLY A 16 22.84 -10.80 -5.00
C GLY A 16 23.19 -12.14 -4.34
N THR A 17 23.78 -12.10 -3.13
CA THR A 17 24.12 -13.29 -2.36
C THR A 17 22.91 -13.96 -1.69
N ALA A 18 21.86 -13.18 -1.43
CA ALA A 18 20.62 -13.64 -0.80
C ALA A 18 19.38 -13.12 -1.59
N PRO A 19 18.23 -13.81 -1.49
CA PRO A 19 17.00 -13.31 -2.09
C PRO A 19 16.52 -12.03 -1.38
N ALA A 20 16.02 -11.08 -2.15
CA ALA A 20 15.36 -9.87 -1.62
C ALA A 20 13.97 -10.18 -1.04
N VAL A 21 13.34 -11.23 -1.55
CA VAL A 21 12.10 -11.85 -1.02
C VAL A 21 12.30 -13.36 -1.12
N ASP A 22 12.05 -14.09 -0.04
CA ASP A 22 12.38 -15.51 0.10
C ASP A 22 11.17 -16.33 0.53
N ALA A 23 10.51 -16.94 -0.44
CA ALA A 23 9.40 -17.88 -0.28
C ALA A 23 8.26 -17.39 0.64
N ILE A 24 7.86 -16.11 0.54
CA ILE A 24 6.77 -15.59 1.36
C ILE A 24 5.40 -16.01 0.81
N SER A 25 4.47 -16.31 1.73
CA SER A 25 3.07 -16.61 1.41
C SER A 25 2.16 -15.83 2.34
N PHE A 26 1.15 -15.18 1.79
CA PHE A 26 0.12 -14.46 2.55
C PHE A 26 -1.10 -14.17 1.70
N GLU A 27 -2.18 -13.77 2.37
CA GLU A 27 -3.46 -13.47 1.76
C GLU A 27 -4.01 -12.14 2.24
N VAL A 28 -4.78 -11.46 1.38
CA VAL A 28 -5.57 -10.29 1.75
C VAL A 28 -7.02 -10.56 1.40
N ALA A 29 -7.89 -10.60 2.40
CA ALA A 29 -9.32 -10.74 2.18
C ALA A 29 -9.92 -9.44 1.59
N ARG A 30 -11.06 -9.54 0.91
CA ARG A 30 -11.80 -8.35 0.46
C ARG A 30 -12.22 -7.52 1.68
N GLY A 31 -12.04 -6.22 1.59
CA GLY A 31 -12.35 -5.26 2.67
C GLY A 31 -11.39 -5.31 3.85
N ALA A 32 -10.36 -6.15 3.82
CA ALA A 32 -9.35 -6.20 4.87
C ALA A 32 -8.14 -5.31 4.55
N THR A 33 -7.45 -4.87 5.59
CA THR A 33 -6.15 -4.21 5.51
C THR A 33 -5.07 -5.13 6.05
N VAL A 34 -4.07 -5.45 5.22
CA VAL A 34 -2.87 -6.20 5.63
C VAL A 34 -1.65 -5.28 5.57
N GLY A 35 -0.92 -5.19 6.67
CA GLY A 35 0.30 -4.41 6.80
C GLY A 35 1.56 -5.24 6.52
N LEU A 36 2.45 -4.76 5.66
CA LEU A 36 3.82 -5.25 5.52
C LEU A 36 4.73 -4.38 6.39
N LEU A 37 5.16 -4.88 7.53
CA LEU A 37 5.99 -4.17 8.49
C LEU A 37 7.41 -4.73 8.49
N GLY A 38 8.40 -3.86 8.46
CA GLY A 38 9.80 -4.28 8.44
C GLY A 38 10.75 -3.11 8.17
N GLY A 39 11.99 -3.23 8.58
CA GLY A 39 13.01 -2.22 8.33
C GLY A 39 13.35 -2.04 6.84
N ASN A 40 14.25 -1.10 6.57
CA ASN A 40 14.77 -0.91 5.21
C ASN A 40 15.48 -2.19 4.72
N GLY A 41 15.21 -2.56 3.47
CA GLY A 41 15.75 -3.80 2.89
C GLY A 41 15.03 -5.09 3.34
N ALA A 42 13.94 -5.01 4.12
CA ALA A 42 13.17 -6.19 4.53
C ALA A 42 12.42 -6.89 3.37
N GLY A 43 12.26 -6.22 2.21
CA GLY A 43 11.60 -6.79 1.03
C GLY A 43 10.22 -6.19 0.72
N LYS A 44 9.71 -5.24 1.50
CA LYS A 44 8.36 -4.66 1.36
C LYS A 44 8.10 -4.07 -0.04
N THR A 45 8.91 -3.10 -0.46
CA THR A 45 8.76 -2.45 -1.78
C THR A 45 8.97 -3.44 -2.94
N THR A 46 9.87 -4.42 -2.78
CA THR A 46 10.06 -5.51 -3.76
C THR A 46 8.79 -6.37 -3.88
N THR A 47 8.16 -6.69 -2.75
CA THR A 47 6.89 -7.44 -2.71
C THR A 47 5.77 -6.65 -3.41
N ILE A 48 5.60 -5.37 -3.06
CA ILE A 48 4.62 -4.48 -3.71
C ILE A 48 4.87 -4.40 -5.23
N ALA A 49 6.12 -4.22 -5.66
CA ALA A 49 6.46 -4.15 -7.08
C ALA A 49 6.12 -5.44 -7.84
N MET A 50 6.27 -6.61 -7.22
CA MET A 50 5.86 -7.89 -7.81
C MET A 50 4.33 -8.01 -7.85
N VAL A 51 3.61 -7.61 -6.81
CA VAL A 51 2.14 -7.61 -6.80
C VAL A 51 1.57 -6.68 -7.86
N LEU A 52 2.21 -5.54 -8.13
CA LEU A 52 1.84 -4.61 -9.20
C LEU A 52 2.24 -5.11 -10.62
N GLY A 53 2.94 -6.24 -10.71
CA GLY A 53 3.45 -6.73 -12.00
C GLY A 53 4.54 -5.86 -12.63
N LEU A 54 5.12 -4.93 -11.87
CA LEU A 54 6.26 -4.09 -12.30
C LEU A 54 7.57 -4.86 -12.25
N LEU A 55 7.63 -5.90 -11.42
CA LEU A 55 8.78 -6.76 -11.23
C LEU A 55 8.34 -8.21 -11.34
N LEU A 56 9.00 -8.99 -12.20
CA LEU A 56 8.73 -10.42 -12.32
C LEU A 56 9.32 -11.17 -11.12
N PRO A 57 8.56 -12.04 -10.44
CA PRO A 57 9.10 -12.94 -9.44
C PRO A 57 10.10 -13.93 -10.05
N SER A 58 11.05 -14.38 -9.24
CA SER A 58 11.97 -15.47 -9.61
C SER A 58 11.31 -16.84 -9.43
N ALA A 59 10.38 -16.95 -8.46
CA ALA A 59 9.54 -18.13 -8.22
C ALA A 59 8.28 -17.72 -7.44
N GLY A 60 7.32 -18.65 -7.35
CA GLY A 60 6.05 -18.43 -6.68
C GLY A 60 4.98 -17.88 -7.60
N ARG A 61 3.82 -17.58 -7.02
CA ARG A 61 2.63 -17.12 -7.74
C ARG A 61 1.97 -15.96 -7.01
N ILE A 62 1.35 -15.07 -7.78
CA ILE A 62 0.49 -13.98 -7.29
C ILE A 62 -0.84 -14.07 -8.01
N THR A 63 -1.92 -14.15 -7.25
CA THR A 63 -3.29 -14.04 -7.75
C THR A 63 -3.92 -12.79 -7.14
N ALA A 64 -4.30 -11.82 -7.97
CA ALA A 64 -4.96 -10.59 -7.56
C ALA A 64 -6.36 -10.51 -8.18
N LEU A 65 -7.38 -10.28 -7.36
CA LEU A 65 -8.79 -10.16 -7.78
C LEU A 65 -9.28 -11.34 -8.65
N GLY A 66 -8.74 -12.54 -8.41
CA GLY A 66 -9.05 -13.76 -9.15
C GLY A 66 -8.20 -13.98 -10.41
N HIS A 67 -7.27 -13.09 -10.74
CA HIS A 67 -6.42 -13.17 -11.93
C HIS A 67 -4.96 -13.51 -11.57
N ASP A 68 -4.36 -14.43 -12.34
CA ASP A 68 -2.92 -14.75 -12.20
C ASP A 68 -2.07 -13.60 -12.79
N MET A 69 -1.26 -12.96 -11.94
CA MET A 69 -0.47 -11.80 -12.33
C MET A 69 0.65 -12.12 -13.34
N GLY A 70 1.01 -13.38 -13.52
CA GLY A 70 1.95 -13.82 -14.54
C GLY A 70 1.32 -14.00 -15.93
N ARG A 71 0.00 -14.22 -16.01
CA ARG A 71 -0.72 -14.60 -17.24
C ARG A 71 -1.76 -13.57 -17.69
N ASP A 72 -2.53 -13.03 -16.75
CA ASP A 72 -3.68 -12.16 -17.02
C ASP A 72 -3.71 -10.91 -16.12
N ARG A 73 -2.54 -10.30 -15.94
CA ARG A 73 -2.37 -9.16 -15.03
C ARG A 73 -3.23 -7.94 -15.38
N PHE A 74 -3.52 -7.69 -16.63
CA PHE A 74 -4.22 -6.46 -17.04
C PHE A 74 -5.66 -6.40 -16.53
N ALA A 75 -6.34 -7.55 -16.44
CA ALA A 75 -7.67 -7.63 -15.85
C ALA A 75 -7.67 -7.29 -14.35
N ALA A 76 -6.63 -7.69 -13.61
CA ALA A 76 -6.44 -7.28 -12.23
C ALA A 76 -6.04 -5.80 -12.11
N LEU A 77 -5.05 -5.35 -12.89
CA LEU A 77 -4.50 -3.98 -12.82
C LEU A 77 -5.55 -2.91 -13.11
N ALA A 78 -6.54 -3.16 -13.97
CA ALA A 78 -7.65 -2.24 -14.22
C ALA A 78 -8.48 -1.95 -12.94
N ARG A 79 -8.48 -2.87 -11.98
CA ARG A 79 -9.24 -2.82 -10.72
C ARG A 79 -8.33 -2.61 -9.49
N MET A 80 -7.06 -2.36 -9.71
CA MET A 80 -6.05 -2.08 -8.69
C MET A 80 -5.55 -0.65 -8.84
N ASN A 81 -4.95 -0.12 -7.79
CA ASN A 81 -4.17 1.10 -7.87
C ASN A 81 -3.07 1.12 -6.80
N PHE A 82 -2.21 2.13 -6.87
CA PHE A 82 -1.04 2.26 -6.02
C PHE A 82 -0.75 3.72 -5.68
N SER A 83 -0.37 3.96 -4.44
CA SER A 83 0.17 5.25 -3.98
C SER A 83 1.48 5.05 -3.24
N SER A 84 2.43 5.93 -3.52
CA SER A 84 3.72 6.01 -2.82
C SER A 84 4.21 7.46 -2.88
N PRO A 85 4.86 7.98 -1.83
CA PRO A 85 5.43 9.32 -1.83
C PRO A 85 6.55 9.50 -2.86
N TYR A 86 7.09 8.39 -3.38
CA TYR A 86 8.17 8.41 -4.38
C TYR A 86 7.66 8.51 -5.83
N VAL A 87 6.35 8.41 -6.05
CA VAL A 87 5.75 8.56 -7.39
C VAL A 87 5.26 9.99 -7.57
N ALA A 88 6.10 10.81 -8.19
CA ALA A 88 5.76 12.20 -8.46
C ALA A 88 4.75 12.35 -9.60
N LEU A 89 3.78 13.24 -9.41
CA LEU A 89 2.90 13.70 -10.49
C LEU A 89 3.65 14.67 -11.43
N PRO A 90 3.31 14.74 -12.73
CA PRO A 90 3.78 15.78 -13.64
C PRO A 90 3.61 17.18 -13.05
N GLN A 91 4.73 17.81 -12.69
CA GLN A 91 4.74 19.03 -11.86
C GLN A 91 4.18 20.27 -12.58
N ARG A 92 4.26 20.31 -13.93
CA ARG A 92 3.79 21.42 -14.76
C ARG A 92 2.30 21.40 -15.02
N LEU A 93 1.69 20.22 -14.92
CA LEU A 93 0.25 20.05 -15.07
C LEU A 93 -0.46 20.47 -13.78
N SER A 94 -1.65 21.05 -13.92
CA SER A 94 -2.55 21.29 -12.80
C SER A 94 -3.01 19.95 -12.18
N VAL A 95 -3.54 20.01 -10.96
CA VAL A 95 -4.14 18.85 -10.29
C VAL A 95 -5.23 18.23 -11.17
N ARG A 96 -6.12 19.07 -11.72
CA ARG A 96 -7.20 18.62 -12.62
C ARG A 96 -6.67 17.90 -13.85
N GLU A 97 -5.68 18.45 -14.53
CA GLU A 97 -5.08 17.83 -15.71
C GLU A 97 -4.42 16.49 -15.36
N ASN A 98 -3.67 16.42 -14.25
CA ASN A 98 -3.10 15.17 -13.76
C ASN A 98 -4.19 14.11 -13.54
N LEU A 99 -5.24 14.43 -12.77
CA LEU A 99 -6.33 13.49 -12.49
C LEU A 99 -7.08 13.09 -13.77
N THR A 100 -7.22 14.01 -14.74
CA THR A 100 -7.87 13.72 -16.02
C THR A 100 -7.05 12.71 -16.84
N VAL A 101 -5.73 12.85 -16.89
CA VAL A 101 -4.84 11.89 -17.57
C VAL A 101 -5.01 10.50 -16.95
N TYR A 102 -4.96 10.38 -15.63
CA TYR A 102 -5.14 9.10 -14.96
C TYR A 102 -6.55 8.52 -15.14
N ALA A 103 -7.58 9.36 -15.13
CA ALA A 103 -8.94 8.91 -15.39
C ALA A 103 -9.09 8.29 -16.78
N HIS A 104 -8.44 8.87 -17.80
CA HIS A 104 -8.41 8.28 -19.15
C HIS A 104 -7.57 7.02 -19.23
N LEU A 105 -6.42 6.94 -18.53
CA LEU A 105 -5.60 5.74 -18.49
C LEU A 105 -6.33 4.52 -17.89
N TYR A 106 -7.27 4.77 -16.98
CA TYR A 106 -8.11 3.73 -16.36
C TYR A 106 -9.51 3.61 -16.98
N ASP A 107 -9.74 4.26 -18.12
CA ASP A 107 -11.03 4.23 -18.84
C ASP A 107 -12.24 4.59 -17.96
N VAL A 108 -12.09 5.62 -17.13
CA VAL A 108 -13.15 6.11 -16.25
C VAL A 108 -14.24 6.76 -17.10
N ALA A 109 -15.46 6.22 -17.06
CA ALA A 109 -16.57 6.62 -17.93
C ALA A 109 -16.94 8.12 -17.86
N ASN A 110 -16.80 8.76 -16.70
CA ASN A 110 -17.07 10.19 -16.52
C ASN A 110 -15.97 10.84 -15.68
N PRO A 111 -14.82 11.19 -16.29
CA PRO A 111 -13.69 11.78 -15.58
C PRO A 111 -14.02 13.03 -14.79
N ALA A 112 -14.80 13.95 -15.37
CA ALA A 112 -15.14 15.23 -14.75
C ALA A 112 -15.94 15.02 -13.46
N ARG A 113 -16.95 14.15 -13.48
CA ARG A 113 -17.73 13.80 -12.32
C ARG A 113 -16.88 13.11 -11.25
N ARG A 114 -16.04 12.13 -11.64
CA ARG A 114 -15.18 11.41 -10.71
C ARG A 114 -14.17 12.31 -10.02
N ILE A 115 -13.58 13.25 -10.75
CA ILE A 115 -12.66 14.26 -10.20
C ILE A 115 -13.39 15.20 -9.23
N ALA A 116 -14.61 15.59 -9.52
CA ALA A 116 -15.40 16.43 -8.62
C ALA A 116 -15.71 15.70 -7.30
N GLU A 117 -16.13 14.41 -7.36
CA GLU A 117 -16.35 13.56 -6.17
C GLU A 117 -15.08 13.50 -5.31
N LEU A 118 -13.92 13.16 -5.91
CA LEU A 118 -12.65 13.08 -5.18
C LEU A 118 -12.17 14.43 -4.65
N ALA A 119 -12.48 15.52 -5.35
CA ALA A 119 -12.14 16.87 -4.91
C ALA A 119 -12.94 17.28 -3.67
N GLU A 120 -14.19 16.87 -3.57
CA GLU A 120 -15.02 17.07 -2.38
C GLU A 120 -14.54 16.18 -1.23
N GLU A 121 -14.36 14.87 -1.48
CA GLU A 121 -13.94 13.89 -0.48
C GLU A 121 -12.58 14.20 0.17
N LEU A 122 -11.63 14.75 -0.60
CA LEU A 122 -10.24 14.98 -0.19
C LEU A 122 -9.88 16.46 -0.06
N ASP A 123 -10.89 17.35 -0.09
CA ASP A 123 -10.70 18.80 0.03
C ASP A 123 -9.66 19.34 -0.97
N LEU A 124 -9.87 19.06 -2.27
CA LEU A 124 -8.99 19.48 -3.34
C LEU A 124 -9.56 20.63 -4.17
N GLY A 125 -10.75 21.14 -3.85
CA GLY A 125 -11.48 22.11 -4.67
C GLY A 125 -10.62 23.29 -5.13
N GLU A 126 -9.97 23.97 -4.19
CA GLU A 126 -9.09 25.14 -4.45
C GLU A 126 -7.74 24.74 -5.11
N LEU A 127 -7.37 23.47 -5.05
CA LEU A 127 -6.11 22.97 -5.59
C LEU A 127 -6.22 22.56 -7.06
N LEU A 128 -7.44 22.30 -7.56
CA LEU A 128 -7.65 21.71 -8.88
C LEU A 128 -7.00 22.50 -10.02
N ALA A 129 -6.94 23.82 -9.92
CA ALA A 129 -6.34 24.69 -10.94
C ALA A 129 -4.82 24.91 -10.74
N ARG A 130 -4.26 24.51 -9.58
CA ARG A 130 -2.86 24.74 -9.25
C ARG A 130 -1.95 23.70 -9.95
N PRO A 131 -0.78 24.10 -10.46
CA PRO A 131 0.26 23.16 -10.88
C PRO A 131 0.70 22.25 -9.73
N ALA A 132 0.84 20.95 -9.98
CA ALA A 132 1.22 19.98 -8.94
C ALA A 132 2.58 20.29 -8.28
N GLY A 133 3.49 20.95 -9.00
CA GLY A 133 4.78 21.39 -8.47
C GLY A 133 4.70 22.45 -7.37
N GLN A 134 3.60 23.21 -7.30
CA GLN A 134 3.40 24.30 -6.33
C GLN A 134 2.68 23.87 -5.05
N LEU A 135 2.36 22.59 -4.93
CA LEU A 135 1.67 22.05 -3.77
C LEU A 135 2.62 21.79 -2.60
N SER A 136 2.13 21.96 -1.38
CA SER A 136 2.81 21.51 -0.16
C SER A 136 2.89 19.98 -0.11
N ALA A 137 3.70 19.41 0.80
CA ALA A 137 3.82 17.95 0.96
C ALA A 137 2.46 17.30 1.25
N GLY A 138 1.69 17.83 2.22
CA GLY A 138 0.35 17.31 2.55
C GLY A 138 -0.63 17.44 1.40
N GLN A 139 -0.60 18.56 0.64
CA GLN A 139 -1.42 18.72 -0.55
C GLN A 139 -1.06 17.71 -1.64
N LYS A 140 0.25 17.46 -1.87
CA LYS A 140 0.72 16.42 -2.80
C LYS A 140 0.22 15.04 -2.41
N THR A 141 0.25 14.71 -1.13
CA THR A 141 -0.25 13.41 -0.64
C THR A 141 -1.74 13.26 -0.87
N ARG A 142 -2.55 14.29 -0.58
CA ARG A 142 -4.00 14.26 -0.89
C ARG A 142 -4.28 14.05 -2.39
N VAL A 143 -3.53 14.73 -3.25
CA VAL A 143 -3.67 14.57 -4.71
C VAL A 143 -3.19 13.19 -5.17
N ALA A 144 -2.09 12.66 -4.61
CA ALA A 144 -1.62 11.31 -4.90
C ALA A 144 -2.65 10.25 -4.47
N LEU A 145 -3.31 10.46 -3.33
CA LEU A 145 -4.41 9.62 -2.87
C LEU A 145 -5.59 9.70 -3.84
N ALA A 146 -6.03 10.91 -4.24
CA ALA A 146 -7.08 11.08 -5.24
C ALA A 146 -6.77 10.34 -6.55
N LYS A 147 -5.52 10.45 -7.02
CA LYS A 147 -5.03 9.71 -8.19
C LYS A 147 -5.17 8.20 -8.00
N SER A 148 -4.80 7.67 -6.82
CA SER A 148 -4.86 6.23 -6.56
C SER A 148 -6.28 5.68 -6.40
N LEU A 149 -7.27 6.56 -6.30
CA LEU A 149 -8.68 6.21 -6.15
C LEU A 149 -9.51 6.47 -7.41
N ILE A 150 -8.88 7.00 -8.45
CA ILE A 150 -9.57 7.49 -9.64
C ILE A 150 -10.43 6.41 -10.30
N ASN A 151 -9.96 5.16 -10.33
CA ASN A 151 -10.63 4.00 -10.91
C ASN A 151 -11.47 3.19 -9.90
N ARG A 152 -11.72 3.70 -8.69
CA ARG A 152 -12.42 2.98 -7.60
C ARG A 152 -11.85 1.56 -7.39
N PRO A 153 -10.58 1.45 -6.99
CA PRO A 153 -9.90 0.17 -6.91
C PRO A 153 -10.57 -0.78 -5.91
N GLU A 154 -10.57 -2.08 -6.22
CA GLU A 154 -10.97 -3.15 -5.31
C GLU A 154 -9.79 -3.66 -4.47
N LEU A 155 -8.55 -3.41 -4.94
CA LEU A 155 -7.31 -3.63 -4.21
C LEU A 155 -6.43 -2.39 -4.35
N LEU A 156 -6.12 -1.73 -3.24
CA LEU A 156 -5.26 -0.55 -3.19
C LEU A 156 -3.98 -0.88 -2.44
N LEU A 157 -2.85 -0.63 -3.08
CA LEU A 157 -1.54 -0.78 -2.48
C LEU A 157 -1.02 0.59 -2.05
N LEU A 158 -0.51 0.67 -0.82
CA LEU A 158 -0.02 1.91 -0.22
C LEU A 158 1.40 1.66 0.30
N ASP A 159 2.36 2.41 -0.21
CA ASP A 159 3.74 2.37 0.26
C ASP A 159 4.04 3.68 0.99
N GLU A 160 4.13 3.61 2.33
CA GLU A 160 4.41 4.75 3.21
C GLU A 160 3.43 5.94 3.01
N PRO A 161 2.11 5.74 3.06
CA PRO A 161 1.14 6.76 2.64
C PRO A 161 1.11 8.02 3.51
N THR A 162 1.64 7.97 4.74
CA THR A 162 1.74 9.12 5.65
C THR A 162 3.18 9.60 5.86
N ALA A 163 4.16 9.04 5.13
CA ALA A 163 5.55 9.45 5.26
C ALA A 163 5.72 10.94 4.96
N SER A 164 6.49 11.62 5.79
CA SER A 164 6.79 13.06 5.66
C SER A 164 5.59 13.99 5.82
N LEU A 165 4.47 13.51 6.38
CA LEU A 165 3.34 14.34 6.76
C LEU A 165 3.47 14.80 8.22
N ASP A 166 2.97 16.00 8.48
CA ASP A 166 2.72 16.44 9.86
C ASP A 166 1.62 15.57 10.51
N PRO A 167 1.54 15.53 11.85
CA PRO A 167 0.61 14.66 12.56
C PRO A 167 -0.86 14.84 12.16
N ASP A 168 -1.30 16.07 11.91
CA ASP A 168 -2.68 16.40 11.54
C ASP A 168 -3.01 15.88 10.13
N SER A 169 -2.15 16.18 9.16
CA SER A 169 -2.26 15.65 7.79
C SER A 169 -2.23 14.12 7.76
N GLY A 170 -1.37 13.50 8.57
CA GLY A 170 -1.31 12.04 8.69
C GLY A 170 -2.58 11.45 9.28
N ASP A 171 -3.17 12.07 10.31
CA ASP A 171 -4.43 11.63 10.91
C ASP A 171 -5.60 11.73 9.93
N MET A 172 -5.66 12.82 9.17
CA MET A 172 -6.67 13.00 8.14
C MET A 172 -6.61 11.89 7.07
N VAL A 173 -5.40 11.53 6.61
CA VAL A 173 -5.21 10.44 5.62
C VAL A 173 -5.66 9.10 6.19
N ARG A 174 -5.29 8.77 7.45
CA ARG A 174 -5.73 7.54 8.12
C ARG A 174 -7.25 7.47 8.25
N THR A 175 -7.88 8.52 8.77
CA THR A 175 -9.34 8.63 8.92
C THR A 175 -10.05 8.46 7.56
N TRP A 176 -9.48 9.06 6.52
CA TRP A 176 -10.04 8.93 5.18
C TRP A 176 -9.91 7.48 4.65
N LEU A 177 -8.76 6.82 4.82
CA LEU A 177 -8.56 5.42 4.41
C LEU A 177 -9.52 4.46 5.14
N GLU A 178 -9.75 4.64 6.43
CA GLU A 178 -10.74 3.86 7.22
C GLU A 178 -12.14 4.01 6.62
N ARG A 179 -12.56 5.25 6.38
CA ARG A 179 -13.87 5.55 5.79
C ARG A 179 -14.00 4.94 4.40
N TYR A 180 -13.00 5.14 3.54
CA TYR A 180 -13.01 4.60 2.18
C TYR A 180 -13.12 3.07 2.18
N ARG A 181 -12.32 2.39 2.98
CA ARG A 181 -12.37 0.93 3.14
C ARG A 181 -13.76 0.47 3.57
N SER A 182 -14.32 1.07 4.60
CA SER A 182 -15.64 0.67 5.15
C SER A 182 -16.78 0.88 4.16
N GLN A 183 -16.71 1.90 3.32
CA GLN A 183 -17.75 2.24 2.35
C GLN A 183 -17.62 1.46 1.04
N SER A 184 -16.40 1.21 0.56
CA SER A 184 -16.15 0.60 -0.75
C SER A 184 -15.94 -0.91 -0.69
N GLY A 185 -15.59 -1.48 0.48
CA GLY A 185 -15.12 -2.85 0.59
C GLY A 185 -13.76 -3.10 -0.09
N CYS A 186 -13.01 -2.04 -0.38
CA CYS A 186 -11.66 -2.12 -0.95
C CYS A 186 -10.72 -2.85 0.00
N ALA A 187 -9.92 -3.77 -0.53
CA ALA A 187 -8.83 -4.38 0.22
C ALA A 187 -7.60 -3.48 0.16
N LEU A 188 -6.87 -3.38 1.27
CA LEU A 188 -5.65 -2.57 1.37
C LEU A 188 -4.43 -3.46 1.65
N LEU A 189 -3.36 -3.26 0.89
CA LEU A 189 -2.03 -3.75 1.22
C LEU A 189 -1.15 -2.55 1.56
N LEU A 190 -0.78 -2.41 2.82
CA LEU A 190 -0.06 -1.27 3.37
C LEU A 190 1.38 -1.66 3.70
N ALA A 191 2.38 -1.02 3.08
CA ALA A 191 3.74 -1.06 3.59
C ALA A 191 4.00 0.21 4.39
N SER A 192 4.36 0.07 5.66
CA SER A 192 4.65 1.20 6.53
C SER A 192 5.74 0.85 7.55
N HIS A 193 6.40 1.87 8.05
CA HIS A 193 7.24 1.82 9.25
C HIS A 193 6.66 2.67 10.39
N ASN A 194 5.49 3.28 10.19
CA ASN A 194 4.76 4.05 11.20
C ASN A 194 3.83 3.12 11.98
N MET A 195 4.18 2.84 13.24
CA MET A 195 3.45 1.88 14.09
C MET A 195 2.03 2.34 14.40
N ALA A 196 1.80 3.63 14.63
CA ALA A 196 0.46 4.17 14.88
C ALA A 196 -0.47 4.00 13.65
N GLU A 197 0.09 4.05 12.43
CA GLU A 197 -0.64 3.75 11.20
C GLU A 197 -1.00 2.26 11.12
N VAL A 198 -0.05 1.40 11.45
CA VAL A 198 -0.23 -0.05 11.43
C VAL A 198 -1.27 -0.50 12.45
N GLU A 199 -1.16 -0.04 13.70
CA GLU A 199 -2.11 -0.35 14.77
C GLU A 199 -3.54 0.10 14.44
N ARG A 200 -3.66 1.25 13.80
CA ARG A 200 -4.97 1.83 13.50
C ARG A 200 -5.64 1.23 12.28
N LEU A 201 -4.88 0.97 11.21
CA LEU A 201 -5.45 0.61 9.90
C LEU A 201 -5.46 -0.88 9.62
N CYS A 202 -4.53 -1.66 10.20
CA CYS A 202 -4.33 -3.04 9.81
C CYS A 202 -5.18 -4.01 10.62
N ASP A 203 -5.89 -4.91 9.94
CA ASP A 203 -6.55 -6.06 10.56
C ASP A 203 -5.52 -7.17 10.83
N GLN A 204 -4.47 -7.24 10.00
CA GLN A 204 -3.36 -8.19 10.13
C GLN A 204 -2.05 -7.53 9.72
N VAL A 205 -0.96 -7.89 10.39
CA VAL A 205 0.39 -7.43 10.12
C VAL A 205 1.29 -8.61 9.78
N LEU A 206 2.11 -8.46 8.75
CA LEU A 206 3.15 -9.40 8.35
C LEU A 206 4.51 -8.77 8.68
N MET A 207 5.20 -9.32 9.68
CA MET A 207 6.50 -8.83 10.12
C MET A 207 7.58 -9.37 9.19
N MET A 208 8.17 -8.49 8.39
CA MET A 208 9.20 -8.86 7.40
C MET A 208 10.61 -8.57 7.88
N LYS A 209 11.50 -9.55 7.75
CA LYS A 209 12.93 -9.42 8.02
C LYS A 209 13.75 -10.21 6.99
N ARG A 210 14.72 -9.55 6.34
CA ARG A 210 15.64 -10.18 5.36
C ARG A 210 14.90 -10.98 4.27
N GLY A 211 13.80 -10.42 3.75
CA GLY A 211 13.00 -11.03 2.69
C GLY A 211 12.02 -12.11 3.13
N ARG A 212 11.90 -12.41 4.41
CA ARG A 212 10.99 -13.42 4.96
C ARG A 212 9.92 -12.80 5.84
N ILE A 213 8.78 -13.45 5.93
CA ILE A 213 7.79 -13.18 6.98
C ILE A 213 8.25 -13.99 8.20
N VAL A 214 8.58 -13.30 9.29
CA VAL A 214 9.10 -13.91 10.53
C VAL A 214 8.01 -14.06 11.60
N ASP A 215 6.95 -13.27 11.53
CA ASP A 215 5.75 -13.41 12.35
C ASP A 215 4.56 -12.70 11.68
N HIS A 216 3.34 -13.03 12.09
CA HIS A 216 2.11 -12.40 11.60
C HIS A 216 0.98 -12.52 12.62
N GLY A 217 0.03 -11.59 12.56
CA GLY A 217 -1.15 -11.57 13.42
C GLY A 217 -1.83 -10.21 13.43
N ALA A 218 -2.95 -10.09 14.13
CA ALA A 218 -3.52 -8.79 14.41
C ALA A 218 -2.57 -7.97 15.31
N PRO A 219 -2.52 -6.62 15.19
CA PRO A 219 -1.65 -5.80 16.04
C PRO A 219 -1.77 -6.14 17.54
N ALA A 220 -2.99 -6.22 18.07
CA ALA A 220 -3.24 -6.55 19.47
C ALA A 220 -2.75 -7.97 19.86
N GLU A 221 -2.85 -8.94 18.95
CA GLU A 221 -2.34 -10.31 19.20
C GLU A 221 -0.80 -10.33 19.24
N LEU A 222 -0.15 -9.57 18.37
CA LEU A 222 1.31 -9.45 18.36
C LEU A 222 1.80 -8.76 19.63
N ILE A 223 1.20 -7.63 20.02
CA ILE A 223 1.52 -6.92 21.26
C ILE A 223 1.41 -7.88 22.47
N ALA A 224 0.29 -8.61 22.59
CA ALA A 224 0.09 -9.57 23.68
C ALA A 224 1.10 -10.73 23.63
N ARG A 225 1.39 -11.29 22.44
CA ARG A 225 2.34 -12.40 22.25
C ARG A 225 3.75 -12.05 22.67
N TYR A 226 4.17 -10.81 22.43
CA TYR A 226 5.50 -10.34 22.80
C TYR A 226 5.56 -9.74 24.20
N GLY A 227 4.41 -9.60 24.89
CA GLY A 227 4.33 -8.98 26.23
C GLY A 227 4.82 -7.53 26.21
N ARG A 228 4.40 -6.77 25.20
CA ARG A 228 4.76 -5.37 24.98
C ARG A 228 3.55 -4.46 25.11
N ASP A 229 3.80 -3.16 25.18
CA ASP A 229 2.74 -2.15 25.32
C ASP A 229 2.23 -1.64 23.97
N ASP A 230 3.08 -1.69 22.92
CA ASP A 230 2.75 -1.21 21.57
C ASP A 230 3.49 -1.98 20.47
N MET A 231 3.14 -1.72 19.20
CA MET A 231 3.77 -2.34 18.02
C MET A 231 5.20 -1.85 17.78
N GLU A 232 5.59 -0.68 18.29
CA GLU A 232 6.96 -0.18 18.15
C GLU A 232 7.93 -1.05 18.94
N GLU A 233 7.59 -1.43 20.16
CA GLU A 233 8.39 -2.35 20.97
C GLU A 233 8.46 -3.75 20.35
N VAL A 234 7.35 -4.28 19.83
CA VAL A 234 7.32 -5.55 19.09
C VAL A 234 8.26 -5.49 17.89
N PHE A 235 8.17 -4.44 17.09
CA PHE A 235 9.05 -4.25 15.94
C PHE A 235 10.53 -4.18 16.33
N LEU A 236 10.87 -3.46 17.39
CA LEU A 236 12.25 -3.35 17.88
C LEU A 236 12.80 -4.70 18.35
N ASP A 237 12.00 -5.52 19.00
CA ASP A 237 12.43 -6.86 19.43
C ASP A 237 12.73 -7.77 18.24
N ILE A 238 11.87 -7.78 17.23
CA ILE A 238 12.10 -8.54 16.00
C ILE A 238 13.32 -8.00 15.25
N ALA A 239 13.46 -6.68 15.12
CA ALA A 239 14.60 -6.07 14.44
C ALA A 239 15.93 -6.44 15.10
N ARG A 240 15.97 -6.43 16.44
CA ARG A 240 17.17 -6.74 17.25
C ARG A 240 17.42 -8.25 17.43
N GLY A 241 16.50 -9.11 17.00
CA GLY A 241 16.62 -10.57 17.16
C GLY A 241 16.53 -11.02 18.62
N ARG A 242 15.82 -10.29 19.47
CA ARG A 242 15.65 -10.61 20.90
C ARG A 242 14.62 -11.70 21.16
N VAL A 243 13.88 -12.12 20.15
CA VAL A 243 12.91 -13.21 20.23
C VAL A 243 13.36 -14.31 19.26
N GLN A 244 13.39 -15.56 19.76
CA GLN A 244 13.63 -16.74 18.92
C GLN A 244 12.52 -16.81 17.87
N GLU A 245 12.91 -17.01 16.61
CA GLU A 245 11.95 -17.27 15.53
C GLU A 245 11.03 -18.42 15.97
N PRO A 246 9.70 -18.26 15.90
CA PRO A 246 8.81 -19.39 16.14
C PRO A 246 9.13 -20.46 15.10
N VAL A 247 9.33 -21.68 15.58
CA VAL A 247 9.67 -22.90 14.80
C VAL A 247 8.51 -23.29 13.90
#